data_2280a4d024cce09c582a22e0a4502d7f
#
_entry.id   2280a4d024cce09c582a22e0a4502d7f
#
_cell.length_a   1.000
_cell.length_b   1.000
_cell.length_c   1.000
_cell.angle_alpha   90.00
_cell.angle_beta   90.00
_cell.angle_gamma   90.00
#
_symmetry.space_group_name_H-M   'P 1'
#
loop_
_entity.id
_entity.type
_entity.pdbx_description
1 polymer ?
#
loop_
_entity_poly.entity_id
_entity_poly.type
_entity_poly.pdbx_seq_one_letter_code
_entity_poly.pdbx_strand_id
1 'polypeptide(L)'
;MRLVVPYLGEIHPVDRRLVRLAEFLGIDCLTIPLDKSAGAAPEFLERAIALREACFVVNPCVLQGWLGGDTLPVALSSFLVTHFPHLLIHSPRLETFDSSLINLLSRGHLQAVRTIGQSERFYDISPESRDICDPFAGLSFGPTNHVNDQVFSIGHEGPELLKLISIAGQPFMAALQRDKSKIWFLAGQDVADLDAEIGDAPVSEYFSRLLPHAMALRCIFGEESWRPLKQYASVIIDDPLLRRNYGFLNFESLLALMKQRNFHSTIAFIPHNFRRSSPEITRMFRHNTERFSLCFHGNDHTGAEFASNDAALLNTLLWIAEQRMERHNKITGLHCDRAMVFPQGNFSLEAMAVLRVHNFDGAVNTVPYPMHDRVRLTLRDIAQPAVLRYESFPLFLRKDSVHTQSADIAFNCFFGRPVLVVEHHDVFQHPETLADAATRINTVAPNTCWSNVGAALRNSVLEKCTPDGIHHIRAYSNTVQVSNRSSSVKQFSIEWNQRSHPEQVLQDERQPVTFAADGMGIHLDAALPAGSSRTFSLVHQNPYSEFGDLGLRRKTKAYVRRRLSEVRDNYLSKTPRVLAAAKKLQRSLPR
;
A
#
# COMPACT_ATOMS: atom_id res chain seq x y z
N MET A 1 -6.74 22.71 8.03
CA MET A 1 -7.42 22.26 9.30
C MET A 1 -6.43 21.54 10.19
N ARG A 2 -6.65 21.47 11.56
CA ARG A 2 -5.75 20.75 12.49
C ARG A 2 -6.50 19.75 13.36
N LEU A 3 -5.83 18.63 13.72
CA LEU A 3 -6.34 17.71 14.74
C LEU A 3 -5.92 18.19 16.12
N VAL A 4 -6.88 18.54 16.98
CA VAL A 4 -6.63 19.02 18.33
C VAL A 4 -6.84 17.88 19.32
N VAL A 5 -5.79 17.55 20.06
CA VAL A 5 -5.79 16.44 21.03
C VAL A 5 -5.52 17.01 22.43
N PRO A 6 -6.55 17.12 23.27
CA PRO A 6 -6.38 17.54 24.66
C PRO A 6 -5.77 16.41 25.50
N TYR A 7 -4.96 16.76 26.49
CA TYR A 7 -4.40 15.79 27.43
C TYR A 7 -4.28 16.35 28.83
N LEU A 8 -4.26 15.49 29.85
CA LEU A 8 -4.17 15.85 31.25
C LEU A 8 -2.91 15.25 31.87
N GLY A 9 -1.99 16.10 32.34
CA GLY A 9 -0.68 15.66 32.81
C GLY A 9 0.18 15.14 31.68
N GLU A 10 0.13 13.82 31.42
CA GLU A 10 0.78 13.19 30.28
C GLU A 10 -0.23 12.78 29.20
N ILE A 11 0.22 12.80 27.94
CA ILE A 11 -0.63 12.35 26.82
C ILE A 11 -0.91 10.84 26.95
N HIS A 12 -2.17 10.48 26.94
CA HIS A 12 -2.58 9.07 27.06
C HIS A 12 -1.99 8.24 25.90
N PRO A 13 -1.53 6.99 26.14
CA PRO A 13 -0.90 6.16 25.10
C PRO A 13 -1.72 6.00 23.82
N VAL A 14 -3.05 5.86 23.94
CA VAL A 14 -3.96 5.74 22.79
C VAL A 14 -4.01 7.05 21.99
N ASP A 15 -4.08 8.22 22.68
CA ASP A 15 -4.06 9.54 22.04
C ASP A 15 -2.70 9.78 21.33
N ARG A 16 -1.60 9.35 21.93
CA ARG A 16 -0.27 9.41 21.29
C ARG A 16 -0.22 8.59 20.00
N ARG A 17 -0.83 7.40 20.00
CA ARG A 17 -0.93 6.57 18.79
C ARG A 17 -1.83 7.22 17.74
N LEU A 18 -2.93 7.84 18.15
CA LEU A 18 -3.81 8.60 17.24
C LEU A 18 -3.07 9.79 16.60
N VAL A 19 -2.28 10.54 17.36
CA VAL A 19 -1.43 11.62 16.84
C VAL A 19 -0.46 11.05 15.79
N ARG A 20 0.25 9.97 16.10
CA ARG A 20 1.18 9.32 15.16
C ARG A 20 0.48 8.84 13.89
N LEU A 21 -0.75 8.32 13.99
CA LEU A 21 -1.55 7.92 12.84
C LEU A 21 -1.95 9.14 12.00
N ALA A 22 -2.36 10.23 12.62
CA ALA A 22 -2.71 11.47 11.93
C ALA A 22 -1.49 12.09 11.21
N GLU A 23 -0.34 12.16 11.87
CA GLU A 23 0.93 12.60 11.26
C GLU A 23 1.35 11.70 10.08
N PHE A 24 1.18 10.37 10.22
CA PHE A 24 1.41 9.42 9.12
C PHE A 24 0.50 9.70 7.93
N LEU A 25 -0.74 10.09 8.18
CA LEU A 25 -1.69 10.53 7.15
C LEU A 25 -1.43 11.98 6.67
N GLY A 26 -0.38 12.64 7.15
CA GLY A 26 0.01 14.00 6.74
C GLY A 26 -0.82 15.13 7.36
N ILE A 27 -1.53 14.83 8.44
CA ILE A 27 -2.42 15.76 9.14
C ILE A 27 -1.64 16.48 10.24
N ASP A 28 -1.76 17.78 10.29
CA ASP A 28 -1.17 18.61 11.35
C ASP A 28 -1.89 18.37 12.68
N CYS A 29 -1.11 18.04 13.71
CA CYS A 29 -1.63 17.78 15.05
C CYS A 29 -1.21 18.88 16.02
N LEU A 30 -2.13 19.23 16.93
CA LEU A 30 -1.88 20.13 18.04
C LEU A 30 -2.30 19.45 19.34
N THR A 31 -1.35 19.16 20.21
CA THR A 31 -1.61 18.63 21.54
C THR A 31 -1.72 19.78 22.54
N ILE A 32 -2.79 19.80 23.35
CA ILE A 32 -3.09 20.88 24.28
C ILE A 32 -3.19 20.34 25.72
N PRO A 33 -2.31 20.78 26.65
CA PRO A 33 -2.44 20.42 28.05
C PRO A 33 -3.68 21.04 28.68
N LEU A 34 -4.42 20.26 29.44
CA LEU A 34 -5.52 20.70 30.28
C LEU A 34 -5.00 20.96 31.69
N ASP A 35 -5.32 22.12 32.27
CA ASP A 35 -4.93 22.46 33.63
C ASP A 35 -6.08 22.21 34.61
N LYS A 36 -5.82 21.46 35.68
CA LYS A 36 -6.78 21.22 36.77
C LYS A 36 -6.98 22.44 37.69
N SER A 37 -5.98 23.32 37.81
CA SER A 37 -5.99 24.44 38.75
C SER A 37 -6.81 25.64 38.26
N ALA A 38 -7.00 25.72 36.96
CA ALA A 38 -7.83 26.77 36.40
C ALA A 38 -9.29 26.30 36.47
N GLY A 39 -10.02 26.73 37.50
CA GLY A 39 -11.48 26.73 37.44
C GLY A 39 -12.02 27.50 36.21
N ALA A 40 -11.21 27.59 35.21
CA ALA A 40 -11.22 28.34 33.98
C ALA A 40 -11.28 27.39 32.79
N ALA A 41 -12.43 26.75 32.59
CA ALA A 41 -12.90 26.47 31.22
C ALA A 41 -12.56 27.62 30.22
N PRO A 42 -12.57 28.92 30.56
CA PRO A 42 -12.41 30.02 29.61
C PRO A 42 -11.09 30.05 28.85
N GLU A 43 -9.95 29.86 29.49
CA GLU A 43 -8.65 30.07 28.84
C GLU A 43 -8.26 28.96 27.85
N PHE A 44 -8.56 27.71 28.19
CA PHE A 44 -8.48 26.58 27.26
C PHE A 44 -9.47 26.75 26.10
N LEU A 45 -10.69 27.19 26.43
CA LEU A 45 -11.77 27.42 25.49
C LEU A 45 -11.44 28.55 24.53
N GLU A 46 -10.81 29.64 24.99
CA GLU A 46 -10.35 30.73 24.13
C GLU A 46 -9.25 30.29 23.16
N ARG A 47 -8.30 29.47 23.61
CA ARG A 47 -7.29 28.87 22.72
C ARG A 47 -7.90 27.93 21.71
N ALA A 48 -8.87 27.10 22.13
CA ALA A 48 -9.56 26.18 21.25
C ALA A 48 -10.51 26.91 20.27
N ILE A 49 -11.16 28.00 20.72
CA ILE A 49 -12.02 28.86 19.87
C ILE A 49 -11.22 29.61 18.80
N ALA A 50 -9.96 29.99 19.09
CA ALA A 50 -9.06 30.54 18.07
C ALA A 50 -8.75 29.55 16.93
N LEU A 51 -9.05 28.27 17.13
CA LEU A 51 -8.85 27.16 16.17
C LEU A 51 -10.16 26.76 15.48
N ARG A 52 -10.98 27.71 15.06
CA ARG A 52 -12.33 27.51 14.46
C ARG A 52 -12.41 26.49 13.33
N GLU A 53 -11.30 26.09 12.75
CA GLU A 53 -11.19 25.07 11.70
C GLU A 53 -10.45 23.84 12.21
N ALA A 54 -10.89 23.25 13.31
CA ALA A 54 -10.23 22.11 13.91
C ALA A 54 -11.17 20.89 14.05
N CYS A 55 -10.58 19.70 14.00
CA CYS A 55 -11.21 18.49 14.50
C CYS A 55 -10.76 18.29 15.95
N PHE A 56 -11.70 18.29 16.89
CA PHE A 56 -11.42 18.09 18.29
C PHE A 56 -11.58 16.62 18.69
N VAL A 57 -10.53 16.06 19.27
CA VAL A 57 -10.53 14.68 19.77
C VAL A 57 -11.17 14.63 21.15
N VAL A 58 -12.20 13.81 21.26
CA VAL A 58 -12.93 13.57 22.51
C VAL A 58 -12.53 12.20 23.05
N ASN A 59 -11.57 12.18 23.99
CA ASN A 59 -11.31 11.02 24.84
C ASN A 59 -12.05 11.22 26.16
N PRO A 60 -13.14 10.47 26.43
CA PRO A 60 -13.97 10.70 27.61
C PRO A 60 -13.18 10.63 28.92
N CYS A 61 -12.23 9.70 29.03
CA CYS A 61 -11.39 9.55 30.22
C CYS A 61 -10.58 10.81 30.54
N VAL A 62 -10.01 11.45 29.50
CA VAL A 62 -9.24 12.69 29.67
C VAL A 62 -10.14 13.84 30.12
N LEU A 63 -11.32 13.94 29.51
CA LEU A 63 -12.30 14.99 29.84
C LEU A 63 -12.89 14.82 31.24
N GLN A 64 -13.22 13.59 31.64
CA GLN A 64 -13.69 13.29 33.00
C GLN A 64 -12.64 13.64 34.06
N GLY A 65 -11.37 13.24 33.80
CA GLY A 65 -10.26 13.56 34.70
C GLY A 65 -9.98 15.07 34.84
N TRP A 66 -10.26 15.84 33.79
CA TRP A 66 -10.12 17.30 33.81
C TRP A 66 -11.24 18.00 34.60
N LEU A 67 -12.49 17.58 34.37
CA LEU A 67 -13.68 18.19 34.98
C LEU A 67 -13.86 17.87 36.48
N GLY A 68 -13.22 16.80 36.96
CA GLY A 68 -13.19 16.48 38.40
C GLY A 68 -14.49 15.96 39.00
N GLY A 69 -15.42 15.40 38.20
CA GLY A 69 -16.66 14.80 38.71
C GLY A 69 -17.79 14.62 37.70
N ASP A 70 -18.92 14.11 38.17
CA ASP A 70 -20.07 13.63 37.34
C ASP A 70 -20.95 14.77 36.75
N THR A 71 -20.64 16.05 36.98
CA THR A 71 -21.67 17.10 36.92
C THR A 71 -21.81 17.87 35.60
N LEU A 72 -21.03 17.62 34.54
CA LEU A 72 -21.03 18.54 33.39
C LEU A 72 -21.14 17.96 31.95
N PRO A 73 -21.72 16.76 31.69
CA PRO A 73 -21.82 16.30 30.30
C PRO A 73 -22.66 17.21 29.40
N VAL A 74 -23.69 17.88 29.95
CA VAL A 74 -24.61 18.72 29.17
C VAL A 74 -23.94 20.02 28.69
N ALA A 75 -23.30 20.77 29.58
CA ALA A 75 -22.62 22.02 29.25
C ALA A 75 -21.44 21.74 28.29
N LEU A 76 -20.66 20.70 28.56
CA LEU A 76 -19.55 20.26 27.73
C LEU A 76 -20.03 19.85 26.33
N SER A 77 -21.09 19.03 26.22
CA SER A 77 -21.60 18.59 24.91
C SER A 77 -22.08 19.77 24.06
N SER A 78 -22.79 20.71 24.68
CA SER A 78 -23.26 21.93 24.00
C SER A 78 -22.09 22.82 23.54
N PHE A 79 -21.07 22.97 24.39
CA PHE A 79 -19.88 23.71 24.05
C PHE A 79 -19.13 23.09 22.86
N LEU A 80 -18.85 21.78 22.90
CA LEU A 80 -18.12 21.07 21.85
C LEU A 80 -18.82 21.21 20.50
N VAL A 81 -20.13 20.98 20.45
CA VAL A 81 -20.91 21.05 19.20
C VAL A 81 -21.01 22.48 18.66
N THR A 82 -20.96 23.50 19.53
CA THR A 82 -21.05 24.91 19.09
C THR A 82 -19.75 25.41 18.47
N HIS A 83 -18.59 24.91 18.94
CA HIS A 83 -17.30 25.48 18.62
C HIS A 83 -16.47 24.69 17.62
N PHE A 84 -16.69 23.39 17.48
CA PHE A 84 -15.89 22.54 16.59
C PHE A 84 -16.71 21.97 15.44
N PRO A 85 -16.27 22.13 14.17
CA PRO A 85 -16.96 21.56 13.01
C PRO A 85 -16.88 20.03 12.96
N HIS A 86 -15.86 19.46 13.59
CA HIS A 86 -15.69 18.00 13.69
C HIS A 86 -15.30 17.58 15.11
N LEU A 87 -16.00 16.55 15.61
CA LEU A 87 -15.67 15.89 16.86
C LEU A 87 -15.34 14.42 16.58
N LEU A 88 -14.24 13.94 17.11
CA LEU A 88 -13.83 12.54 17.00
C LEU A 88 -13.83 11.90 18.39
N ILE A 89 -14.90 11.16 18.72
CA ILE A 89 -15.02 10.39 19.96
C ILE A 89 -14.35 9.06 19.77
N HIS A 90 -13.35 8.76 20.60
CA HIS A 90 -12.64 7.49 20.53
C HIS A 90 -12.27 6.99 21.94
N SER A 91 -11.94 5.69 22.01
CA SER A 91 -11.56 5.04 23.28
C SER A 91 -12.57 5.21 24.42
N PRO A 92 -13.89 5.11 24.17
CA PRO A 92 -14.88 5.18 25.23
C PRO A 92 -14.81 3.93 26.12
N ARG A 93 -15.12 4.10 27.41
CA ARG A 93 -15.13 3.05 28.42
C ARG A 93 -16.55 2.67 28.84
N LEU A 94 -16.65 1.56 29.58
CA LEU A 94 -17.92 1.12 30.19
C LEU A 94 -18.26 1.93 31.47
N GLU A 95 -18.09 3.25 31.42
CA GLU A 95 -18.31 4.16 32.55
C GLU A 95 -19.57 5.03 32.35
N THR A 96 -20.16 5.49 33.46
CA THR A 96 -21.39 6.30 33.43
C THR A 96 -21.17 7.65 32.74
N PHE A 97 -20.02 8.28 32.97
CA PHE A 97 -19.67 9.55 32.33
C PHE A 97 -19.61 9.40 30.80
N ASP A 98 -18.93 8.38 30.30
CA ASP A 98 -18.79 8.09 28.88
C ASP A 98 -20.14 7.84 28.23
N SER A 99 -20.97 7.03 28.87
CA SER A 99 -22.33 6.71 28.42
C SER A 99 -23.20 7.98 28.35
N SER A 100 -23.14 8.82 29.37
CA SER A 100 -23.89 10.10 29.41
C SER A 100 -23.42 11.06 28.31
N LEU A 101 -22.11 11.20 28.11
CA LEU A 101 -21.55 12.05 27.08
C LEU A 101 -21.92 11.57 25.68
N ILE A 102 -21.79 10.26 25.40
CA ILE A 102 -22.15 9.63 24.12
C ILE A 102 -23.66 9.85 23.85
N ASN A 103 -24.51 9.60 24.84
CA ASN A 103 -25.94 9.78 24.69
C ASN A 103 -26.30 11.24 24.36
N LEU A 104 -25.71 12.21 25.07
CA LEU A 104 -25.93 13.63 24.83
C LEU A 104 -25.42 14.07 23.47
N LEU A 105 -24.20 13.69 23.08
CA LEU A 105 -23.62 14.04 21.79
C LEU A 105 -24.39 13.41 20.62
N SER A 106 -24.89 12.20 20.79
CA SER A 106 -25.69 11.50 19.78
C SER A 106 -27.19 11.82 19.80
N ARG A 107 -27.65 12.75 20.63
CA ARG A 107 -29.09 13.03 20.84
C ARG A 107 -29.91 11.78 21.19
N GLY A 108 -29.34 10.83 21.94
CA GLY A 108 -29.97 9.61 22.35
C GLY A 108 -29.96 8.47 21.35
N HIS A 109 -29.41 8.66 20.15
CA HIS A 109 -29.25 7.56 19.17
C HIS A 109 -28.32 6.46 19.68
N LEU A 110 -27.26 6.84 20.40
CA LEU A 110 -26.33 5.94 21.06
C LEU A 110 -26.42 6.13 22.58
N GLN A 111 -26.40 5.02 23.34
CA GLN A 111 -26.56 5.09 24.79
C GLN A 111 -25.27 4.82 25.54
N ALA A 112 -24.61 3.70 25.25
CA ALA A 112 -23.42 3.25 25.94
C ALA A 112 -22.59 2.33 25.05
N VAL A 113 -21.36 2.05 25.43
CA VAL A 113 -20.59 0.96 24.85
C VAL A 113 -20.84 -0.35 25.58
N ARG A 114 -20.80 -1.46 24.86
CA ARG A 114 -20.84 -2.81 25.41
C ARG A 114 -19.75 -3.69 24.81
N THR A 115 -19.28 -4.65 25.56
CA THR A 115 -18.36 -5.68 25.06
C THR A 115 -19.06 -6.61 24.09
N ILE A 116 -18.29 -7.14 23.14
CA ILE A 116 -18.74 -8.16 22.18
C ILE A 116 -18.16 -9.53 22.54
N GLY A 117 -18.93 -10.60 22.27
CA GLY A 117 -18.46 -11.97 22.39
C GLY A 117 -17.38 -12.32 21.36
N GLN A 118 -16.60 -13.37 21.62
CA GLN A 118 -15.55 -13.81 20.68
C GLN A 118 -16.10 -14.29 19.33
N SER A 119 -17.32 -14.82 19.29
CA SER A 119 -18.00 -15.31 18.09
C SER A 119 -18.59 -14.19 17.20
N GLU A 120 -18.68 -12.95 17.71
CA GLU A 120 -19.38 -11.85 17.04
C GLU A 120 -18.46 -10.85 16.36
N ARG A 121 -17.20 -11.22 16.05
CA ARG A 121 -16.17 -10.27 15.58
C ARG A 121 -16.09 -10.11 14.07
N PHE A 122 -17.19 -10.27 13.36
CA PHE A 122 -17.27 -9.88 11.96
C PHE A 122 -17.65 -8.40 11.87
N TYR A 123 -16.84 -7.66 11.12
CA TYR A 123 -17.06 -6.25 10.85
C TYR A 123 -17.77 -6.13 9.51
N ASP A 124 -18.99 -5.63 9.54
CA ASP A 124 -19.80 -5.37 8.36
C ASP A 124 -19.72 -3.87 8.03
N ILE A 125 -19.20 -3.54 6.85
CA ILE A 125 -19.06 -2.17 6.40
C ILE A 125 -20.24 -1.83 5.51
N SER A 126 -20.95 -0.77 5.85
CA SER A 126 -22.15 -0.34 5.13
C SER A 126 -21.86 -0.08 3.66
N PRO A 127 -22.61 -0.67 2.72
CA PRO A 127 -22.47 -0.37 1.30
C PRO A 127 -22.86 1.08 0.93
N GLU A 128 -23.67 1.72 1.78
CA GLU A 128 -24.12 3.10 1.59
C GLU A 128 -23.05 4.12 2.02
N SER A 129 -22.03 3.69 2.75
CA SER A 129 -20.95 4.54 3.25
C SER A 129 -19.76 4.65 2.30
N ARG A 130 -19.96 4.47 1.02
CA ARG A 130 -18.89 4.43 0.01
C ARG A 130 -18.02 5.68 0.02
N ASP A 131 -18.59 6.84 0.18
CA ASP A 131 -17.86 8.13 0.24
C ASP A 131 -16.86 8.22 1.41
N ILE A 132 -17.06 7.41 2.46
CA ILE A 132 -16.24 7.42 3.67
C ILE A 132 -15.35 6.17 3.74
N CYS A 133 -15.91 5.01 3.39
CA CYS A 133 -15.30 3.70 3.63
C CYS A 133 -14.72 3.05 2.36
N ASP A 134 -14.80 3.68 1.17
CA ASP A 134 -14.21 3.11 -0.05
C ASP A 134 -12.70 2.86 0.15
N PRO A 135 -12.17 1.72 -0.26
CA PRO A 135 -12.78 0.61 -1.02
C PRO A 135 -13.38 -0.53 -0.17
N PHE A 136 -13.64 -0.31 1.10
CA PHE A 136 -14.15 -1.34 2.02
C PHE A 136 -15.68 -1.45 2.02
N ALA A 137 -16.39 -0.46 1.48
CA ALA A 137 -17.85 -0.42 1.51
C ALA A 137 -18.50 -1.68 0.92
N GLY A 138 -19.39 -2.31 1.71
CA GLY A 138 -20.05 -3.57 1.37
C GLY A 138 -19.23 -4.82 1.64
N LEU A 139 -18.02 -4.71 2.21
CA LEU A 139 -17.24 -5.87 2.64
C LEU A 139 -17.60 -6.28 4.07
N SER A 140 -17.49 -7.58 4.32
CA SER A 140 -17.54 -8.17 5.64
C SER A 140 -16.27 -8.99 5.85
N PHE A 141 -15.61 -8.83 6.98
CA PHE A 141 -14.41 -9.60 7.33
C PHE A 141 -14.19 -9.73 8.83
N GLY A 142 -13.51 -10.80 9.19
CA GLY A 142 -13.20 -11.22 10.54
C GLY A 142 -13.04 -12.74 10.60
N PRO A 143 -12.98 -13.31 11.79
CA PRO A 143 -12.85 -12.61 13.07
C PRO A 143 -11.47 -11.98 13.22
N THR A 144 -11.39 -10.82 13.88
CA THR A 144 -10.10 -10.24 14.26
C THR A 144 -9.70 -10.72 15.66
N ASN A 145 -8.39 -10.76 15.92
CA ASN A 145 -7.87 -11.25 17.21
C ASN A 145 -7.90 -10.19 18.33
N HIS A 146 -8.48 -9.01 18.08
CA HIS A 146 -8.50 -7.96 19.09
C HIS A 146 -9.59 -8.20 20.14
N VAL A 147 -9.18 -8.49 21.37
CA VAL A 147 -10.07 -8.90 22.46
C VAL A 147 -10.87 -7.77 23.11
N ASN A 148 -10.47 -6.52 22.89
CA ASN A 148 -11.04 -5.34 23.58
C ASN A 148 -12.00 -4.54 22.69
N ASP A 149 -12.45 -5.08 21.57
CA ASP A 149 -13.41 -4.39 20.73
C ASP A 149 -14.78 -4.34 21.41
N GLN A 150 -15.43 -3.20 21.23
CA GLN A 150 -16.73 -2.87 21.78
C GLN A 150 -17.66 -2.35 20.68
N VAL A 151 -18.93 -2.24 20.98
CA VAL A 151 -19.94 -1.62 20.10
C VAL A 151 -20.81 -0.67 20.90
N PHE A 152 -21.41 0.29 20.23
CA PHE A 152 -22.41 1.16 20.84
C PHE A 152 -23.76 0.46 20.91
N SER A 153 -24.46 0.62 22.03
CA SER A 153 -25.87 0.26 22.16
C SER A 153 -26.73 1.33 21.49
N ILE A 154 -27.70 0.89 20.69
CA ILE A 154 -28.65 1.81 20.04
C ILE A 154 -29.72 2.21 21.02
N GLY A 155 -29.95 3.50 21.20
CA GLY A 155 -31.04 4.07 22.00
C GLY A 155 -32.31 4.18 21.19
N HIS A 156 -32.28 4.93 20.10
CA HIS A 156 -33.33 4.96 19.10
C HIS A 156 -32.74 5.03 17.69
N GLU A 157 -33.40 4.38 16.75
CA GLU A 157 -33.01 4.44 15.35
C GLU A 157 -33.53 5.71 14.69
N GLY A 158 -32.74 6.27 13.78
CA GLY A 158 -33.12 7.44 12.99
C GLY A 158 -32.16 7.61 11.81
N PRO A 159 -32.63 8.28 10.74
CA PRO A 159 -31.85 8.46 9.52
C PRO A 159 -30.62 9.38 9.71
N GLU A 160 -30.57 10.12 10.84
CA GLU A 160 -29.47 11.04 11.16
C GLU A 160 -28.20 10.28 11.57
N LEU A 161 -28.32 9.08 12.15
CA LEU A 161 -27.20 8.24 12.56
C LEU A 161 -26.74 7.36 11.40
N LEU A 162 -25.62 7.72 10.80
CA LEU A 162 -24.97 6.94 9.76
C LEU A 162 -24.12 5.82 10.40
N LYS A 163 -24.59 4.57 10.32
CA LYS A 163 -23.84 3.38 10.75
C LYS A 163 -22.82 3.03 9.65
N LEU A 164 -21.54 3.24 9.90
CA LEU A 164 -20.47 3.03 8.93
C LEU A 164 -19.90 1.62 8.98
N ILE A 165 -19.61 1.15 10.19
CA ILE A 165 -19.13 -0.20 10.49
C ILE A 165 -19.95 -0.75 11.64
N SER A 166 -20.43 -1.98 11.51
CA SER A 166 -21.20 -2.67 12.56
C SER A 166 -20.62 -4.03 12.87
N ILE A 167 -20.90 -4.51 14.07
CA ILE A 167 -20.65 -5.88 14.52
C ILE A 167 -21.97 -6.42 15.05
N ALA A 168 -22.45 -7.54 14.49
CA ALA A 168 -23.76 -8.09 14.83
C ALA A 168 -24.88 -7.02 14.80
N GLY A 169 -24.87 -6.14 13.81
CA GLY A 169 -25.85 -5.06 13.63
C GLY A 169 -25.70 -3.86 14.57
N GLN A 170 -24.80 -3.90 15.55
CA GLN A 170 -24.52 -2.79 16.45
C GLN A 170 -23.39 -1.90 15.93
N PRO A 171 -23.48 -0.57 16.05
CA PRO A 171 -22.47 0.35 15.55
C PRO A 171 -21.11 0.15 16.23
N PHE A 172 -20.07 -0.11 15.43
CA PHE A 172 -18.67 -0.05 15.84
C PHE A 172 -18.05 1.31 15.46
N MET A 173 -18.45 1.83 14.30
CA MET A 173 -18.16 3.17 13.84
C MET A 173 -19.45 3.80 13.32
N ALA A 174 -19.74 5.01 13.76
CA ALA A 174 -20.90 5.78 13.32
C ALA A 174 -20.56 7.25 13.16
N ALA A 175 -21.35 7.96 12.37
CA ALA A 175 -21.28 9.42 12.26
C ALA A 175 -22.68 10.05 12.35
N LEU A 176 -22.73 11.25 12.91
CA LEU A 176 -23.96 12.03 13.07
C LEU A 176 -23.69 13.48 12.70
N GLN A 177 -24.58 14.09 11.94
CA GLN A 177 -24.59 15.55 11.76
C GLN A 177 -25.43 16.18 12.88
N ARG A 178 -24.81 17.06 13.66
CA ARG A 178 -25.50 17.81 14.72
C ARG A 178 -25.19 19.29 14.59
N ASP A 179 -26.20 20.07 14.26
CA ASP A 179 -26.06 21.51 14.00
C ASP A 179 -24.96 21.79 12.96
N LYS A 180 -23.89 22.47 13.33
CA LYS A 180 -22.73 22.74 12.45
C LYS A 180 -21.63 21.68 12.57
N SER A 181 -21.75 20.75 13.52
CA SER A 181 -20.71 19.75 13.83
C SER A 181 -21.04 18.39 13.26
N LYS A 182 -20.07 17.76 12.63
CA LYS A 182 -20.12 16.31 12.30
C LYS A 182 -19.38 15.55 13.38
N ILE A 183 -20.07 14.64 14.03
CA ILE A 183 -19.56 13.87 15.16
C ILE A 183 -19.29 12.43 14.70
N TRP A 184 -18.08 11.96 14.99
CA TRP A 184 -17.61 10.62 14.68
C TRP A 184 -17.50 9.82 15.96
N PHE A 185 -18.14 8.66 16.01
CA PHE A 185 -18.16 7.77 17.14
C PHE A 185 -17.40 6.48 16.78
N LEU A 186 -16.32 6.20 17.50
CA LEU A 186 -15.47 5.01 17.37
C LEU A 186 -15.53 4.22 18.68
N ALA A 187 -16.05 3.01 18.64
CA ALA A 187 -16.20 2.17 19.83
C ALA A 187 -14.89 1.46 20.24
N GLY A 188 -13.91 1.39 19.32
CA GLY A 188 -12.62 0.76 19.59
C GLY A 188 -11.85 1.47 20.71
N GLN A 189 -11.30 0.70 21.65
CA GLN A 189 -10.55 1.23 22.79
C GLN A 189 -9.08 1.53 22.51
N ASP A 190 -8.56 1.07 21.37
CA ASP A 190 -7.14 1.19 21.05
C ASP A 190 -6.93 1.68 19.61
N VAL A 191 -5.79 2.33 19.40
CA VAL A 191 -5.27 2.72 18.09
C VAL A 191 -4.01 1.89 17.83
N ALA A 192 -3.86 1.36 16.61
CA ALA A 192 -2.70 0.56 16.25
C ALA A 192 -1.40 1.37 16.38
N ASP A 193 -0.40 0.77 17.01
CA ASP A 193 0.94 1.33 17.03
C ASP A 193 1.61 1.10 15.67
N LEU A 194 1.78 2.16 14.90
CA LEU A 194 2.41 2.09 13.58
C LEU A 194 3.87 1.64 13.63
N ASP A 195 4.53 1.84 14.77
CA ASP A 195 5.94 1.51 14.95
C ASP A 195 6.13 0.11 15.60
N ALA A 196 5.00 -0.58 15.92
CA ALA A 196 5.05 -1.97 16.38
C ALA A 196 5.48 -2.92 15.25
N GLU A 197 6.34 -3.89 15.60
CA GLU A 197 6.75 -4.97 14.71
C GLU A 197 5.56 -5.88 14.40
N ILE A 198 5.34 -6.17 13.12
CA ILE A 198 4.16 -6.94 12.66
C ILE A 198 4.39 -8.45 12.60
N GLY A 199 5.64 -8.92 12.59
CA GLY A 199 5.93 -10.34 12.36
C GLY A 199 5.29 -10.85 11.06
N ASP A 200 4.62 -12.00 11.15
CA ASP A 200 3.88 -12.60 10.03
C ASP A 200 2.38 -12.26 10.03
N ALA A 201 1.95 -11.35 10.91
CA ALA A 201 0.54 -10.98 11.04
C ALA A 201 0.04 -10.24 9.77
N PRO A 202 -1.07 -10.66 9.18
CA PRO A 202 -1.66 -9.94 8.07
C PRO A 202 -2.19 -8.57 8.52
N VAL A 203 -2.12 -7.56 7.65
CA VAL A 203 -2.59 -6.19 7.97
C VAL A 203 -4.07 -6.17 8.40
N SER A 204 -4.87 -7.12 7.92
CA SER A 204 -6.28 -7.26 8.31
C SER A 204 -6.51 -7.49 9.80
N GLU A 205 -5.53 -8.03 10.54
CA GLU A 205 -5.62 -8.17 11.99
C GLU A 205 -5.59 -6.82 12.74
N TYR A 206 -5.12 -5.77 12.10
CA TYR A 206 -5.10 -4.42 12.64
C TYR A 206 -6.36 -3.61 12.29
N PHE A 207 -7.37 -4.24 11.64
CA PHE A 207 -8.53 -3.52 11.10
C PHE A 207 -9.18 -2.61 12.12
N SER A 208 -9.63 -3.12 13.25
CA SER A 208 -10.42 -2.36 14.24
C SER A 208 -9.64 -1.21 14.88
N ARG A 209 -8.32 -1.35 15.00
CA ARG A 209 -7.45 -0.34 15.62
C ARG A 209 -6.84 0.65 14.63
N LEU A 210 -6.89 0.37 13.33
CA LEU A 210 -6.25 1.20 12.30
C LEU A 210 -7.27 1.90 11.40
N LEU A 211 -8.12 1.11 10.73
CA LEU A 211 -8.95 1.62 9.63
C LEU A 211 -10.07 2.57 10.05
N PRO A 212 -10.85 2.33 11.11
CA PRO A 212 -11.91 3.26 11.49
C PRO A 212 -11.38 4.67 11.78
N HIS A 213 -10.23 4.75 12.48
CA HIS A 213 -9.56 6.03 12.74
C HIS A 213 -9.04 6.67 11.45
N ALA A 214 -8.36 5.89 10.58
CA ALA A 214 -7.84 6.38 9.31
C ALA A 214 -8.95 6.83 8.35
N MET A 215 -10.08 6.11 8.29
CA MET A 215 -11.27 6.48 7.51
C MET A 215 -11.87 7.81 8.00
N ALA A 216 -12.09 7.93 9.32
CA ALA A 216 -12.60 9.17 9.92
C ALA A 216 -11.67 10.35 9.61
N LEU A 217 -10.38 10.21 9.89
CA LEU A 217 -9.38 11.25 9.66
C LEU A 217 -9.31 11.64 8.17
N ARG A 218 -9.25 10.69 7.25
CA ARG A 218 -9.26 10.99 5.80
C ARG A 218 -10.54 11.67 5.35
N CYS A 219 -11.69 11.30 5.90
CA CYS A 219 -12.94 11.97 5.58
C CYS A 219 -12.99 13.40 6.13
N ILE A 220 -12.51 13.62 7.35
CA ILE A 220 -12.50 14.93 8.01
C ILE A 220 -11.55 15.89 7.28
N PHE A 221 -10.32 15.46 7.01
CA PHE A 221 -9.28 16.32 6.48
C PHE A 221 -9.25 16.39 4.94
N GLY A 222 -10.02 15.55 4.27
CA GLY A 222 -10.17 15.61 2.82
C GLY A 222 -8.83 15.59 2.11
N GLU A 223 -8.64 16.51 1.19
CA GLU A 223 -7.43 16.64 0.36
C GLU A 223 -6.19 17.06 1.15
N GLU A 224 -6.33 17.57 2.37
CA GLU A 224 -5.20 17.90 3.24
C GLU A 224 -4.53 16.64 3.85
N SER A 225 -5.10 15.45 3.67
CA SER A 225 -4.50 14.17 4.09
C SER A 225 -3.91 13.38 2.93
N TRP A 226 -2.83 12.62 3.17
CA TRP A 226 -2.23 11.75 2.16
C TRP A 226 -3.22 10.73 1.62
N ARG A 227 -3.42 10.72 0.29
CA ARG A 227 -4.34 9.85 -0.42
C ARG A 227 -3.71 9.30 -1.69
N PRO A 228 -4.04 8.07 -2.10
CA PRO A 228 -3.69 7.58 -3.42
C PRO A 228 -4.50 8.32 -4.49
N LEU A 229 -3.85 8.72 -5.58
CA LEU A 229 -4.51 9.38 -6.71
C LEU A 229 -5.33 8.42 -7.57
N LYS A 230 -4.78 7.23 -7.78
CA LYS A 230 -5.37 6.14 -8.56
C LYS A 230 -4.95 4.81 -7.99
N GLN A 231 -5.79 3.83 -8.20
CA GLN A 231 -5.45 2.44 -7.92
C GLN A 231 -4.90 1.76 -9.17
N TYR A 232 -3.78 1.07 -9.01
CA TYR A 232 -3.14 0.31 -10.09
C TYR A 232 -3.14 -1.19 -9.77
N ALA A 233 -3.26 -2.01 -10.84
CA ALA A 233 -3.11 -3.46 -10.74
C ALA A 233 -2.35 -4.03 -11.93
N SER A 234 -1.66 -5.14 -11.72
CA SER A 234 -1.01 -5.95 -12.76
C SER A 234 -0.96 -7.41 -12.34
N VAL A 235 -1.18 -8.31 -13.30
CA VAL A 235 -0.84 -9.72 -13.12
C VAL A 235 0.58 -9.93 -13.60
N ILE A 236 1.43 -10.55 -12.80
CA ILE A 236 2.83 -10.85 -13.12
C ILE A 236 2.94 -12.37 -13.30
N ILE A 237 3.35 -12.79 -14.50
CA ILE A 237 3.55 -14.21 -14.80
C ILE A 237 5.04 -14.48 -14.87
N ASP A 238 5.54 -15.29 -13.93
CA ASP A 238 6.96 -15.59 -13.79
C ASP A 238 7.41 -16.69 -14.78
N ASP A 239 8.63 -16.55 -15.31
CA ASP A 239 9.39 -17.55 -16.07
C ASP A 239 9.09 -17.75 -17.56
N PRO A 240 7.90 -17.53 -18.15
CA PRO A 240 7.59 -18.11 -19.44
C PRO A 240 8.47 -17.60 -20.58
N LEU A 241 8.79 -18.48 -21.52
CA LEU A 241 9.31 -18.09 -22.83
C LEU A 241 8.18 -17.48 -23.66
N LEU A 242 8.49 -16.47 -24.44
CA LEU A 242 7.56 -15.88 -25.41
C LEU A 242 7.38 -16.82 -26.62
N ARG A 243 6.73 -17.96 -26.40
CA ARG A 243 6.33 -18.95 -27.40
C ARG A 243 4.85 -19.22 -27.25
N ARG A 244 4.18 -19.66 -28.30
CA ARG A 244 2.73 -19.90 -28.32
C ARG A 244 2.25 -20.64 -27.07
N ASN A 245 3.00 -21.70 -26.68
CA ASN A 245 2.74 -22.45 -25.45
C ASN A 245 4.01 -22.51 -24.59
N TYR A 246 3.85 -22.38 -23.28
CA TYR A 246 4.87 -22.65 -22.28
C TYR A 246 4.22 -23.30 -21.06
N GLY A 247 4.57 -24.56 -20.78
CA GLY A 247 3.87 -25.34 -19.78
C GLY A 247 2.38 -25.47 -20.13
N PHE A 248 1.52 -24.99 -19.23
CA PHE A 248 0.07 -24.93 -19.46
C PHE A 248 -0.39 -23.57 -20.02
N LEU A 249 0.48 -22.57 -20.00
CA LEU A 249 0.18 -21.25 -20.56
C LEU A 249 0.10 -21.32 -22.09
N ASN A 250 -1.01 -20.80 -22.65
CA ASN A 250 -1.17 -20.44 -24.05
C ASN A 250 -1.45 -18.94 -24.15
N PHE A 251 -0.63 -18.19 -24.88
CA PHE A 251 -0.73 -16.73 -24.93
C PHE A 251 -1.99 -16.20 -25.64
N GLU A 252 -2.54 -16.94 -26.61
CA GLU A 252 -3.79 -16.57 -27.26
C GLU A 252 -4.98 -16.69 -26.29
N SER A 253 -5.01 -17.81 -25.53
CA SER A 253 -6.02 -18.03 -24.49
C SER A 253 -5.91 -17.00 -23.35
N LEU A 254 -4.68 -16.64 -22.96
CA LEU A 254 -4.44 -15.59 -21.98
C LEU A 254 -4.95 -14.23 -22.48
N LEU A 255 -4.69 -13.87 -23.75
CA LEU A 255 -5.20 -12.64 -24.34
C LEU A 255 -6.73 -12.60 -24.34
N ALA A 256 -7.38 -13.71 -24.70
CA ALA A 256 -8.83 -13.82 -24.67
C ALA A 256 -9.37 -13.62 -23.24
N LEU A 257 -8.75 -14.24 -22.25
CA LEU A 257 -9.11 -14.11 -20.84
C LEU A 257 -8.93 -12.67 -20.33
N MET A 258 -7.80 -12.02 -20.68
CA MET A 258 -7.55 -10.62 -20.34
C MET A 258 -8.59 -9.66 -20.92
N LYS A 259 -9.02 -9.88 -22.15
CA LYS A 259 -10.10 -9.09 -22.78
C LYS A 259 -11.44 -9.33 -22.11
N GLN A 260 -11.74 -10.59 -21.76
CA GLN A 260 -13.00 -10.96 -21.12
C GLN A 260 -13.13 -10.41 -19.69
N ARG A 261 -12.04 -10.44 -18.90
CA ARG A 261 -12.02 -10.09 -17.48
C ARG A 261 -11.40 -8.72 -17.20
N ASN A 262 -11.03 -7.98 -18.23
CA ASN A 262 -10.41 -6.67 -18.18
C ASN A 262 -9.23 -6.61 -17.19
N PHE A 263 -8.10 -7.24 -17.56
CA PHE A 263 -6.85 -7.11 -16.80
C PHE A 263 -5.63 -7.05 -17.72
N HIS A 264 -4.47 -6.69 -17.16
CA HIS A 264 -3.17 -6.60 -17.82
C HIS A 264 -2.23 -7.67 -17.25
N SER A 265 -1.41 -8.28 -18.10
CA SER A 265 -0.36 -9.21 -17.68
C SER A 265 1.02 -8.70 -18.06
N THR A 266 1.91 -8.61 -17.07
CA THR A 266 3.34 -8.38 -17.25
C THR A 266 4.07 -9.72 -17.15
N ILE A 267 4.87 -10.05 -18.14
CA ILE A 267 5.72 -11.24 -18.09
C ILE A 267 7.04 -10.90 -17.41
N ALA A 268 7.32 -11.53 -16.28
CA ALA A 268 8.63 -11.46 -15.64
C ALA A 268 9.59 -12.35 -16.46
N PHE A 269 10.28 -11.69 -17.39
CA PHE A 269 11.05 -12.35 -18.42
C PHE A 269 12.50 -12.58 -17.98
N ILE A 270 13.00 -13.82 -18.14
CA ILE A 270 14.38 -14.16 -17.82
C ILE A 270 15.29 -13.66 -18.93
N PRO A 271 16.19 -12.67 -18.69
CA PRO A 271 17.04 -12.08 -19.73
C PRO A 271 17.92 -13.06 -20.51
N HIS A 272 18.30 -14.17 -19.89
CA HIS A 272 19.03 -15.26 -20.58
C HIS A 272 18.32 -15.76 -21.84
N ASN A 273 17.00 -15.63 -21.90
CA ASN A 273 16.18 -16.10 -23.02
C ASN A 273 16.02 -15.07 -24.16
N PHE A 274 16.77 -13.97 -24.18
CA PHE A 274 16.60 -12.83 -25.08
C PHE A 274 16.56 -13.13 -26.59
N ARG A 275 17.13 -14.27 -27.05
CA ARG A 275 17.11 -14.73 -28.46
C ARG A 275 16.05 -15.79 -28.74
N ARG A 276 15.15 -16.08 -27.76
CA ARG A 276 14.30 -17.29 -27.82
C ARG A 276 12.81 -16.97 -27.95
N SER A 277 12.48 -15.72 -28.15
CA SER A 277 11.10 -15.26 -28.38
C SER A 277 10.63 -15.55 -29.79
N SER A 278 9.41 -16.04 -29.96
CA SER A 278 8.80 -16.29 -31.26
C SER A 278 8.34 -14.97 -31.91
N PRO A 279 8.55 -14.78 -33.23
CA PRO A 279 8.08 -13.59 -33.93
C PRO A 279 6.56 -13.41 -33.86
N GLU A 280 5.79 -14.49 -33.81
CA GLU A 280 4.34 -14.49 -33.69
C GLU A 280 3.91 -13.87 -32.37
N ILE A 281 4.46 -14.34 -31.25
CA ILE A 281 4.11 -13.87 -29.90
C ILE A 281 4.61 -12.44 -29.67
N THR A 282 5.82 -12.11 -30.14
CA THR A 282 6.31 -10.72 -30.02
C THR A 282 5.47 -9.74 -30.84
N ARG A 283 4.93 -10.16 -31.98
CA ARG A 283 3.96 -9.36 -32.75
C ARG A 283 2.65 -9.20 -31.99
N MET A 284 2.13 -10.26 -31.37
CA MET A 284 0.92 -10.21 -30.52
C MET A 284 1.10 -9.21 -29.39
N PHE A 285 2.24 -9.20 -28.68
CA PHE A 285 2.54 -8.24 -27.61
C PHE A 285 2.55 -6.80 -28.12
N ARG A 286 3.21 -6.53 -29.26
CA ARG A 286 3.26 -5.20 -29.85
C ARG A 286 1.89 -4.64 -30.26
N HIS A 287 0.96 -5.53 -30.69
CA HIS A 287 -0.40 -5.13 -31.07
C HIS A 287 -1.39 -5.04 -29.89
N ASN A 288 -0.99 -5.49 -28.70
CA ASN A 288 -1.81 -5.49 -27.49
C ASN A 288 -1.00 -4.97 -26.28
N THR A 289 -0.37 -3.81 -26.45
CA THR A 289 0.46 -3.18 -25.39
C THR A 289 -0.35 -2.79 -24.17
N GLU A 290 -1.66 -2.58 -24.35
CA GLU A 290 -2.61 -2.35 -23.25
C GLU A 290 -2.89 -3.61 -22.42
N ARG A 291 -2.44 -4.78 -22.88
CA ARG A 291 -2.64 -6.08 -22.23
C ARG A 291 -1.36 -6.79 -21.84
N PHE A 292 -0.28 -6.59 -22.58
CA PHE A 292 0.99 -7.27 -22.38
C PHE A 292 2.16 -6.33 -22.19
N SER A 293 3.05 -6.66 -21.27
CA SER A 293 4.35 -6.03 -21.09
C SER A 293 5.39 -7.03 -20.59
N LEU A 294 6.63 -6.57 -20.44
CA LEU A 294 7.75 -7.35 -19.90
C LEU A 294 8.38 -6.59 -18.74
N CYS A 295 8.89 -7.33 -17.74
CA CYS A 295 9.82 -6.82 -16.74
C CYS A 295 10.96 -7.81 -16.51
N PHE A 296 11.96 -7.43 -15.72
CA PHE A 296 13.11 -8.27 -15.42
C PHE A 296 12.77 -9.38 -14.42
N HIS A 297 13.22 -10.61 -14.70
CA HIS A 297 13.20 -11.72 -13.77
C HIS A 297 14.63 -12.27 -13.58
N GLY A 298 15.40 -11.57 -12.75
CA GLY A 298 16.80 -11.84 -12.56
C GLY A 298 17.64 -11.64 -13.82
N ASN A 299 18.66 -12.49 -14.01
CA ASN A 299 19.51 -12.55 -15.19
C ASN A 299 19.41 -13.90 -15.93
N ASP A 300 19.72 -15.01 -15.24
CA ASP A 300 19.68 -16.36 -15.81
C ASP A 300 18.85 -17.35 -14.99
N HIS A 301 18.32 -16.89 -13.86
CA HIS A 301 17.53 -17.67 -12.91
C HIS A 301 18.28 -18.90 -12.37
N THR A 302 19.59 -18.77 -12.14
CA THR A 302 20.44 -19.85 -11.60
C THR A 302 20.46 -19.78 -10.07
N GLY A 303 19.52 -20.48 -9.42
CA GLY A 303 19.33 -20.41 -7.98
C GLY A 303 18.76 -19.05 -7.55
N ALA A 304 18.98 -18.69 -6.30
CA ALA A 304 18.65 -17.37 -5.75
C ALA A 304 19.77 -16.37 -6.10
N GLU A 305 19.94 -16.04 -7.36
CA GLU A 305 21.09 -15.28 -7.84
C GLU A 305 21.18 -13.86 -7.29
N PHE A 306 20.04 -13.29 -6.86
CA PHE A 306 19.98 -11.96 -6.21
C PHE A 306 19.95 -12.02 -4.67
N ALA A 307 20.15 -13.20 -4.08
CA ALA A 307 20.38 -13.35 -2.65
C ALA A 307 21.87 -13.30 -2.25
N SER A 308 22.76 -13.05 -3.21
CA SER A 308 24.20 -12.88 -2.95
C SER A 308 24.48 -11.58 -2.21
N ASN A 309 25.46 -11.60 -1.29
CA ASN A 309 26.00 -10.39 -0.64
C ASN A 309 27.25 -9.86 -1.36
N ASP A 310 27.58 -10.39 -2.53
CA ASP A 310 28.68 -9.91 -3.37
C ASP A 310 28.14 -8.85 -4.36
N ALA A 311 28.30 -7.61 -3.99
CA ALA A 311 27.82 -6.47 -4.79
C ALA A 311 28.47 -6.39 -6.19
N ALA A 312 29.75 -6.76 -6.34
CA ALA A 312 30.42 -6.76 -7.64
C ALA A 312 29.83 -7.84 -8.57
N LEU A 313 29.56 -9.02 -8.02
CA LEU A 313 28.86 -10.09 -8.75
C LEU A 313 27.43 -9.64 -9.15
N LEU A 314 26.68 -9.04 -8.23
CA LEU A 314 25.32 -8.55 -8.47
C LEU A 314 25.30 -7.46 -9.55
N ASN A 315 26.25 -6.50 -9.49
CA ASN A 315 26.44 -5.48 -10.51
C ASN A 315 26.71 -6.09 -11.89
N THR A 316 27.60 -7.08 -11.96
CA THR A 316 27.89 -7.82 -13.20
C THR A 316 26.66 -8.55 -13.76
N LEU A 317 25.90 -9.23 -12.88
CA LEU A 317 24.69 -9.96 -13.27
C LEU A 317 23.61 -9.01 -13.83
N LEU A 318 23.43 -7.88 -13.17
CA LEU A 318 22.42 -6.90 -13.57
C LEU A 318 22.81 -6.21 -14.88
N TRP A 319 24.06 -5.79 -15.04
CA TRP A 319 24.56 -5.25 -16.29
C TRP A 319 24.37 -6.23 -17.47
N ILE A 320 24.70 -7.53 -17.28
CA ILE A 320 24.48 -8.55 -18.32
C ILE A 320 22.98 -8.67 -18.62
N ALA A 321 22.12 -8.63 -17.62
CA ALA A 321 20.67 -8.69 -17.80
C ALA A 321 20.19 -7.49 -18.65
N GLU A 322 20.64 -6.27 -18.35
CA GLU A 322 20.31 -5.06 -19.12
C GLU A 322 20.76 -5.17 -20.57
N GLN A 323 22.01 -5.59 -20.80
CA GLN A 323 22.54 -5.79 -22.17
C GLN A 323 21.73 -6.83 -22.96
N ARG A 324 21.26 -7.90 -22.29
CA ARG A 324 20.41 -8.92 -22.91
C ARG A 324 19.04 -8.35 -23.27
N MET A 325 18.41 -7.57 -22.36
CA MET A 325 17.10 -6.99 -22.60
C MET A 325 17.15 -5.88 -23.66
N GLU A 326 18.23 -5.09 -23.72
CA GLU A 326 18.44 -4.14 -24.80
C GLU A 326 18.53 -4.83 -26.17
N ARG A 327 19.27 -5.94 -26.24
CA ARG A 327 19.32 -6.76 -27.46
C ARG A 327 17.98 -7.41 -27.80
N HIS A 328 17.24 -7.86 -26.79
CA HIS A 328 15.88 -8.37 -26.96
C HIS A 328 14.97 -7.30 -27.58
N ASN A 329 15.01 -6.08 -27.06
CA ASN A 329 14.26 -4.95 -27.60
C ASN A 329 14.64 -4.68 -29.06
N LYS A 330 15.93 -4.63 -29.40
CA LYS A 330 16.40 -4.45 -30.79
C LYS A 330 15.90 -5.54 -31.74
N ILE A 331 15.77 -6.78 -31.26
CA ILE A 331 15.29 -7.93 -32.07
C ILE A 331 13.78 -7.94 -32.21
N THR A 332 13.05 -7.61 -31.14
CA THR A 332 11.61 -7.85 -31.04
C THR A 332 10.76 -6.57 -31.07
N GLY A 333 11.34 -5.42 -30.79
CA GLY A 333 10.64 -4.16 -30.57
C GLY A 333 9.85 -4.10 -29.24
N LEU A 334 10.10 -5.02 -28.31
CA LEU A 334 9.43 -5.07 -27.00
C LEU A 334 10.31 -4.38 -25.96
N HIS A 335 9.77 -3.33 -25.32
CA HIS A 335 10.39 -2.70 -24.17
C HIS A 335 10.21 -3.56 -22.92
N CYS A 336 11.16 -3.44 -21.99
CA CYS A 336 11.13 -4.11 -20.70
C CYS A 336 11.07 -3.05 -19.61
N ASP A 337 10.06 -3.12 -18.75
CA ASP A 337 9.93 -2.23 -17.60
C ASP A 337 11.12 -2.41 -16.66
N ARG A 338 11.65 -1.31 -16.11
CA ARG A 338 12.76 -1.31 -15.15
C ARG A 338 12.29 -1.70 -13.74
N ALA A 339 11.57 -2.80 -13.66
CA ALA A 339 11.11 -3.42 -12.42
C ALA A 339 11.74 -4.81 -12.30
N MET A 340 12.32 -5.13 -11.13
CA MET A 340 12.94 -6.41 -10.85
C MET A 340 12.01 -7.32 -10.08
N VAL A 341 11.66 -8.45 -10.65
CA VAL A 341 11.03 -9.58 -9.95
C VAL A 341 12.12 -10.56 -9.57
N PHE A 342 12.29 -10.80 -8.27
CA PHE A 342 13.39 -11.66 -7.80
C PHE A 342 13.15 -13.14 -8.08
N PRO A 343 14.12 -13.83 -8.71
CA PRO A 343 14.06 -15.27 -8.88
C PRO A 343 13.93 -16.01 -7.55
N GLN A 344 12.98 -16.94 -7.48
CA GLN A 344 12.67 -17.72 -6.27
C GLN A 344 12.24 -16.88 -5.05
N GLY A 345 11.89 -15.61 -5.25
CA GLY A 345 11.50 -14.72 -4.17
C GLY A 345 12.61 -14.34 -3.18
N ASN A 346 13.89 -14.55 -3.54
CA ASN A 346 15.03 -14.30 -2.65
C ASN A 346 15.86 -13.11 -3.11
N PHE A 347 16.20 -12.23 -2.17
CA PHE A 347 17.04 -11.04 -2.39
C PHE A 347 17.94 -10.76 -1.18
N SER A 348 18.98 -9.94 -1.37
CA SER A 348 19.85 -9.39 -0.34
C SER A 348 19.74 -7.86 -0.27
N LEU A 349 20.28 -7.25 0.77
CA LEU A 349 20.36 -5.78 0.86
C LEU A 349 21.24 -5.21 -0.24
N GLU A 350 22.35 -5.89 -0.56
CA GLU A 350 23.24 -5.53 -1.65
C GLU A 350 22.54 -5.55 -3.01
N ALA A 351 21.60 -6.49 -3.23
CA ALA A 351 20.81 -6.52 -4.47
C ALA A 351 19.93 -5.27 -4.60
N MET A 352 19.35 -4.80 -3.50
CA MET A 352 18.56 -3.56 -3.50
C MET A 352 19.44 -2.33 -3.79
N ALA A 353 20.63 -2.26 -3.18
CA ALA A 353 21.60 -1.19 -3.45
C ALA A 353 22.05 -1.17 -4.93
N VAL A 354 22.34 -2.34 -5.51
CA VAL A 354 22.74 -2.46 -6.92
C VAL A 354 21.59 -2.08 -7.86
N LEU A 355 20.35 -2.48 -7.59
CA LEU A 355 19.19 -2.06 -8.39
C LEU A 355 19.01 -0.55 -8.39
N ARG A 356 19.22 0.10 -7.24
CA ARG A 356 19.18 1.56 -7.11
C ARG A 356 20.18 2.24 -8.04
N VAL A 357 21.46 1.85 -8.01
CA VAL A 357 22.50 2.49 -8.84
C VAL A 357 22.41 2.14 -10.33
N HIS A 358 21.64 1.12 -10.68
CA HIS A 358 21.23 0.82 -12.05
C HIS A 358 19.91 1.51 -12.45
N ASN A 359 19.38 2.42 -11.62
CA ASN A 359 18.18 3.21 -11.89
C ASN A 359 16.93 2.37 -12.24
N PHE A 360 16.71 1.27 -11.51
CA PHE A 360 15.44 0.55 -11.57
C PHE A 360 14.35 1.35 -10.85
N ASP A 361 13.11 1.23 -11.30
CA ASP A 361 11.96 1.90 -10.68
C ASP A 361 11.63 1.32 -9.30
N GLY A 362 11.82 0.01 -9.13
CA GLY A 362 11.60 -0.70 -7.89
C GLY A 362 11.78 -2.22 -8.06
N ALA A 363 11.74 -2.92 -6.94
CA ALA A 363 11.71 -4.38 -6.89
C ALA A 363 10.30 -4.87 -6.52
N VAL A 364 9.96 -6.08 -6.97
CA VAL A 364 8.68 -6.75 -6.67
C VAL A 364 8.95 -8.13 -6.11
N ASN A 365 8.36 -8.46 -4.95
CA ASN A 365 8.53 -9.76 -4.33
C ASN A 365 7.28 -10.21 -3.55
N THR A 366 7.17 -11.51 -3.30
CA THR A 366 6.09 -12.08 -2.47
C THR A 366 6.46 -12.01 -0.99
N VAL A 367 7.72 -12.31 -0.67
CA VAL A 367 8.24 -12.28 0.71
C VAL A 367 8.85 -10.90 0.96
N PRO A 368 8.47 -10.20 2.05
CA PRO A 368 8.97 -8.86 2.33
C PRO A 368 10.37 -8.84 2.94
N TYR A 369 10.96 -9.96 3.28
CA TYR A 369 12.22 -10.05 4.00
C TYR A 369 13.38 -10.49 3.09
N PRO A 370 14.59 -9.91 3.25
CA PRO A 370 15.80 -10.41 2.60
C PRO A 370 16.19 -11.79 3.15
N MET A 371 16.94 -12.56 2.36
CA MET A 371 17.22 -13.97 2.68
C MET A 371 18.14 -14.15 3.90
N HIS A 372 19.08 -13.25 4.09
CA HIS A 372 20.15 -13.42 5.10
C HIS A 372 20.07 -12.41 6.25
N ASP A 373 19.29 -11.34 6.10
CA ASP A 373 19.24 -10.25 7.06
C ASP A 373 17.92 -10.27 7.84
N ARG A 374 18.03 -10.12 9.18
CA ARG A 374 16.85 -9.98 10.05
C ARG A 374 16.42 -8.52 10.11
N VAL A 375 15.66 -8.07 9.13
CA VAL A 375 15.06 -6.76 9.15
C VAL A 375 13.68 -6.84 9.82
N ARG A 376 13.44 -5.93 10.77
CA ARG A 376 12.14 -5.83 11.45
C ARG A 376 11.27 -4.85 10.68
N LEU A 377 10.13 -5.32 10.22
CA LEU A 377 9.11 -4.49 9.59
C LEU A 377 8.06 -4.08 10.61
N THR A 378 7.61 -2.85 10.49
CA THR A 378 6.56 -2.29 11.32
C THR A 378 5.26 -2.18 10.53
N LEU A 379 4.15 -1.94 11.22
CA LEU A 379 2.87 -1.68 10.57
C LEU A 379 2.96 -0.48 9.62
N ARG A 380 3.76 0.56 9.96
CA ARG A 380 4.05 1.71 9.10
C ARG A 380 4.64 1.29 7.76
N ASP A 381 5.59 0.35 7.75
CA ASP A 381 6.27 -0.08 6.52
C ASP A 381 5.31 -0.78 5.55
N ILE A 382 4.24 -1.38 6.07
CA ILE A 382 3.26 -2.11 5.26
C ILE A 382 2.03 -1.26 4.93
N ALA A 383 1.70 -0.26 5.74
CA ALA A 383 0.59 0.66 5.50
C ALA A 383 0.95 1.81 4.54
N GLN A 384 1.87 1.60 3.62
CA GLN A 384 2.30 2.56 2.59
C GLN A 384 2.56 1.86 1.26
N PRO A 385 2.63 2.57 0.12
CA PRO A 385 2.72 1.98 -1.22
C PRO A 385 3.85 0.98 -1.43
N ALA A 386 5.04 1.20 -0.86
CA ALA A 386 6.18 0.29 -0.94
C ALA A 386 6.96 0.26 0.38
N VAL A 387 7.66 -0.84 0.63
CA VAL A 387 8.61 -0.97 1.75
C VAL A 387 9.92 -0.29 1.36
N LEU A 388 10.35 0.72 2.14
CA LEU A 388 11.56 1.52 1.89
C LEU A 388 12.73 1.19 2.84
N ARG A 389 12.67 0.07 3.56
CA ARG A 389 13.67 -0.33 4.59
C ARG A 389 14.98 -0.84 4.01
N TYR A 390 15.03 -1.15 2.71
CA TYR A 390 16.13 -1.84 2.07
C TYR A 390 16.94 -0.87 1.23
N GLU A 391 18.03 -0.34 1.78
CA GLU A 391 18.93 0.62 1.11
C GLU A 391 18.20 1.83 0.49
N SER A 392 17.07 2.22 1.08
CA SER A 392 16.16 3.25 0.55
C SER A 392 15.64 2.95 -0.86
N PHE A 393 15.70 1.71 -1.32
CA PHE A 393 15.16 1.29 -2.61
C PHE A 393 13.81 0.58 -2.40
N PRO A 394 12.78 0.89 -3.22
CA PRO A 394 11.41 0.42 -2.98
C PRO A 394 11.22 -1.07 -3.30
N LEU A 395 10.61 -1.77 -2.34
CA LEU A 395 10.09 -3.13 -2.52
C LEU A 395 8.57 -3.11 -2.51
N PHE A 396 7.97 -3.49 -3.62
CA PHE A 396 6.53 -3.69 -3.78
C PHE A 396 6.15 -5.13 -3.51
N LEU A 397 5.07 -5.36 -2.77
CA LEU A 397 4.63 -6.70 -2.43
C LEU A 397 3.55 -7.19 -3.39
N ARG A 398 3.63 -8.48 -3.74
CA ARG A 398 2.68 -9.20 -4.58
C ARG A 398 2.14 -10.44 -3.86
N LYS A 399 0.99 -10.93 -4.28
CA LYS A 399 0.33 -12.15 -3.78
C LYS A 399 -0.12 -13.02 -4.94
N ASP A 400 -0.22 -14.33 -4.75
CA ASP A 400 -0.85 -15.19 -5.74
C ASP A 400 -2.37 -14.97 -5.83
N SER A 401 -3.01 -15.45 -6.90
CA SER A 401 -4.43 -15.25 -7.16
C SER A 401 -5.34 -15.89 -6.11
N VAL A 402 -4.93 -17.03 -5.54
CA VAL A 402 -5.69 -17.76 -4.51
C VAL A 402 -5.75 -16.95 -3.22
N HIS A 403 -4.63 -16.34 -2.80
CA HIS A 403 -4.51 -15.59 -1.55
C HIS A 403 -4.86 -14.09 -1.70
N THR A 404 -5.14 -13.60 -2.91
CA THR A 404 -5.59 -12.22 -3.15
C THR A 404 -7.09 -12.09 -2.83
N GLN A 405 -7.41 -11.86 -1.56
CA GLN A 405 -8.79 -11.75 -1.06
C GLN A 405 -9.31 -10.30 -1.14
N SER A 406 -10.64 -10.10 -1.03
CA SER A 406 -11.27 -8.77 -1.09
C SER A 406 -10.73 -7.80 -0.04
N ALA A 407 -10.48 -8.29 1.18
CA ALA A 407 -9.88 -7.49 2.24
C ALA A 407 -8.47 -7.01 1.87
N ASP A 408 -7.61 -7.90 1.32
CA ASP A 408 -6.25 -7.52 0.89
C ASP A 408 -6.27 -6.47 -0.22
N ILE A 409 -7.19 -6.63 -1.19
CA ILE A 409 -7.39 -5.65 -2.28
C ILE A 409 -7.78 -4.31 -1.68
N ALA A 410 -8.76 -4.29 -0.79
CA ALA A 410 -9.25 -3.07 -0.15
C ALA A 410 -8.16 -2.38 0.69
N PHE A 411 -7.36 -3.13 1.47
CA PHE A 411 -6.22 -2.59 2.21
C PHE A 411 -5.16 -1.98 1.27
N ASN A 412 -4.80 -2.69 0.19
CA ASN A 412 -3.85 -2.18 -0.79
C ASN A 412 -4.37 -0.87 -1.40
N CYS A 413 -5.61 -0.84 -1.85
CA CYS A 413 -6.23 0.35 -2.42
C CYS A 413 -6.25 1.52 -1.43
N PHE A 414 -6.64 1.28 -0.18
CA PHE A 414 -6.73 2.32 0.83
C PHE A 414 -5.37 2.96 1.13
N PHE A 415 -4.30 2.18 1.20
CA PHE A 415 -2.95 2.68 1.47
C PHE A 415 -2.15 3.04 0.21
N GLY A 416 -2.77 2.99 -0.98
CA GLY A 416 -2.14 3.35 -2.25
C GLY A 416 -1.14 2.33 -2.78
N ARG A 417 -1.20 1.09 -2.29
CA ARG A 417 -0.37 -0.02 -2.80
C ARG A 417 -0.94 -0.55 -4.10
N PRO A 418 -0.14 -0.77 -5.14
CA PRO A 418 -0.63 -1.44 -6.33
C PRO A 418 -1.02 -2.90 -6.00
N VAL A 419 -2.12 -3.37 -6.59
CA VAL A 419 -2.54 -4.77 -6.46
C VAL A 419 -1.76 -5.61 -7.48
N LEU A 420 -0.68 -6.24 -7.02
CA LEU A 420 0.19 -7.08 -7.85
C LEU A 420 -0.11 -8.56 -7.58
N VAL A 421 -0.61 -9.24 -8.61
CA VAL A 421 -0.91 -10.68 -8.56
C VAL A 421 0.23 -11.43 -9.23
N VAL A 422 0.78 -12.46 -8.56
CA VAL A 422 1.81 -13.33 -9.16
C VAL A 422 1.23 -14.67 -9.55
N GLU A 423 1.67 -15.16 -10.72
CA GLU A 423 1.36 -16.49 -11.17
C GLU A 423 2.51 -17.14 -11.93
N HIS A 424 2.44 -18.45 -12.02
CA HIS A 424 3.31 -19.27 -12.86
C HIS A 424 2.47 -20.01 -13.92
N HIS A 425 3.14 -20.68 -14.84
CA HIS A 425 2.44 -21.37 -15.95
C HIS A 425 1.45 -22.45 -15.50
N ASP A 426 1.55 -22.97 -14.29
CA ASP A 426 0.71 -24.05 -13.74
C ASP A 426 -0.70 -23.59 -13.37
N VAL A 427 -0.90 -22.29 -13.04
CA VAL A 427 -2.24 -21.73 -12.82
C VAL A 427 -3.14 -21.89 -14.04
N PHE A 428 -2.56 -21.99 -15.24
CA PHE A 428 -3.33 -22.16 -16.47
C PHE A 428 -3.87 -23.57 -16.70
N GLN A 429 -3.67 -24.50 -15.74
CA GLN A 429 -4.49 -25.71 -15.62
C GLN A 429 -5.90 -25.36 -15.15
N HIS A 430 -6.02 -24.32 -14.34
CA HIS A 430 -7.24 -23.80 -13.71
C HIS A 430 -7.31 -22.29 -13.89
N PRO A 431 -7.46 -21.78 -15.14
CA PRO A 431 -7.40 -20.35 -15.44
C PRO A 431 -8.53 -19.54 -14.79
N GLU A 432 -9.59 -20.22 -14.34
CA GLU A 432 -10.68 -19.66 -13.54
C GLU A 432 -10.18 -18.99 -12.24
N THR A 433 -9.16 -19.54 -11.60
CA THR A 433 -8.56 -18.96 -10.37
C THR A 433 -8.05 -17.55 -10.61
N LEU A 434 -7.32 -17.35 -11.70
CA LEU A 434 -6.84 -16.02 -12.10
C LEU A 434 -7.98 -15.11 -12.55
N ALA A 435 -8.95 -15.66 -13.29
CA ALA A 435 -10.15 -14.92 -13.72
C ALA A 435 -10.97 -14.41 -12.53
N ASP A 436 -11.13 -15.21 -11.49
CA ASP A 436 -11.84 -14.85 -10.26
C ASP A 436 -11.09 -13.78 -9.47
N ALA A 437 -9.75 -13.86 -9.38
CA ALA A 437 -8.94 -12.81 -8.77
C ALA A 437 -9.08 -11.48 -9.52
N ALA A 438 -9.01 -11.47 -10.84
CA ALA A 438 -9.21 -10.28 -11.65
C ALA A 438 -10.64 -9.70 -11.48
N THR A 439 -11.65 -10.56 -11.45
CA THR A 439 -13.05 -10.16 -11.22
C THR A 439 -13.20 -9.56 -9.82
N ARG A 440 -12.59 -10.15 -8.80
CA ARG A 440 -12.60 -9.65 -7.42
C ARG A 440 -11.96 -8.26 -7.30
N ILE A 441 -10.81 -8.05 -7.97
CA ILE A 441 -10.15 -6.73 -8.04
C ILE A 441 -11.08 -5.70 -8.70
N ASN A 442 -11.68 -6.03 -9.84
CA ASN A 442 -12.60 -5.15 -10.54
C ASN A 442 -13.88 -4.84 -9.75
N THR A 443 -14.30 -5.75 -8.86
CA THR A 443 -15.49 -5.56 -7.99
C THR A 443 -15.17 -4.66 -6.80
N VAL A 444 -14.07 -4.92 -6.10
CA VAL A 444 -13.66 -4.15 -4.92
C VAL A 444 -13.20 -2.75 -5.29
N ALA A 445 -12.47 -2.62 -6.40
CA ALA A 445 -11.93 -1.37 -6.88
C ALA A 445 -12.26 -1.17 -8.38
N PRO A 446 -13.51 -0.79 -8.72
CA PRO A 446 -13.99 -0.73 -10.12
C PRO A 446 -13.25 0.28 -10.98
N ASN A 447 -12.62 1.29 -10.37
CA ASN A 447 -11.81 2.30 -11.05
C ASN A 447 -10.32 1.92 -11.16
N THR A 448 -9.96 0.65 -10.92
CA THR A 448 -8.58 0.17 -11.02
C THR A 448 -8.03 0.36 -12.43
N CYS A 449 -6.87 0.99 -12.51
CA CYS A 449 -6.10 1.13 -13.73
C CYS A 449 -5.20 -0.10 -13.92
N TRP A 450 -5.64 -1.04 -14.76
CA TRP A 450 -4.82 -2.17 -15.16
C TRP A 450 -3.69 -1.69 -16.08
N SER A 451 -2.44 -1.94 -15.71
CA SER A 451 -1.29 -1.45 -16.45
C SER A 451 -0.08 -2.37 -16.33
N ASN A 452 0.97 -2.08 -17.09
CA ASN A 452 2.26 -2.72 -16.89
C ASN A 452 2.83 -2.43 -15.50
N VAL A 453 3.70 -3.32 -15.02
CA VAL A 453 4.26 -3.20 -13.68
C VAL A 453 5.06 -1.91 -13.51
N GLY A 454 5.85 -1.50 -14.50
CA GLY A 454 6.61 -0.24 -14.44
C GLY A 454 5.71 0.98 -14.25
N ALA A 455 4.60 1.07 -14.99
CA ALA A 455 3.63 2.15 -14.81
C ALA A 455 2.95 2.08 -13.44
N ALA A 456 2.61 0.88 -12.95
CA ALA A 456 2.05 0.71 -11.61
C ALA A 456 3.01 1.22 -10.52
N LEU A 457 4.32 0.91 -10.64
CA LEU A 457 5.33 1.40 -9.69
C LEU A 457 5.51 2.92 -9.76
N ARG A 458 5.69 3.49 -10.95
CA ARG A 458 5.91 4.94 -11.15
C ARG A 458 4.73 5.80 -10.71
N ASN A 459 3.54 5.24 -10.68
CA ASN A 459 2.32 5.92 -10.22
C ASN A 459 1.91 5.53 -8.78
N SER A 460 2.73 4.77 -8.06
CA SER A 460 2.53 4.48 -6.63
C SER A 460 2.96 5.69 -5.81
N VAL A 461 2.07 6.67 -5.73
CA VAL A 461 2.27 7.94 -5.04
C VAL A 461 1.11 8.22 -4.10
N LEU A 462 1.38 9.01 -3.06
CA LEU A 462 0.35 9.65 -2.26
C LEU A 462 0.37 11.16 -2.53
N GLU A 463 -0.79 11.76 -2.59
CA GLU A 463 -0.96 13.21 -2.77
C GLU A 463 -1.73 13.82 -1.60
N LYS A 464 -1.35 15.03 -1.24
CA LYS A 464 -2.18 15.95 -0.43
C LYS A 464 -2.10 17.35 -1.01
N CYS A 465 -3.16 18.14 -0.84
CA CYS A 465 -3.21 19.54 -1.25
C CYS A 465 -3.28 20.42 -0.02
N THR A 466 -2.37 21.35 0.12
CA THR A 466 -2.38 22.33 1.21
C THR A 466 -3.34 23.50 0.90
N PRO A 467 -3.81 24.25 1.92
CA PRO A 467 -4.77 25.36 1.72
C PRO A 467 -4.27 26.47 0.77
N ASP A 468 -2.96 26.62 0.59
CA ASP A 468 -2.34 27.54 -0.37
C ASP A 468 -2.33 27.00 -1.81
N GLY A 469 -2.87 25.81 -2.04
CA GLY A 469 -3.07 25.20 -3.36
C GLY A 469 -1.83 24.48 -3.91
N ILE A 470 -0.83 24.20 -3.08
CA ILE A 470 0.32 23.38 -3.46
C ILE A 470 -0.04 21.89 -3.33
N HIS A 471 0.21 21.14 -4.40
CA HIS A 471 0.04 19.70 -4.44
C HIS A 471 1.33 19.00 -3.99
N HIS A 472 1.32 18.40 -2.82
CA HIS A 472 2.44 17.61 -2.31
C HIS A 472 2.31 16.17 -2.79
N ILE A 473 3.36 15.64 -3.41
CA ILE A 473 3.44 14.27 -3.91
C ILE A 473 4.50 13.52 -3.13
N ARG A 474 4.12 12.44 -2.47
CA ARG A 474 5.05 11.49 -1.85
C ARG A 474 5.29 10.32 -2.78
N ALA A 475 6.49 10.20 -3.29
CA ALA A 475 6.90 9.18 -4.26
C ALA A 475 7.46 7.94 -3.56
N TYR A 476 7.09 6.76 -4.09
CA TYR A 476 7.51 5.45 -3.58
C TYR A 476 8.24 4.60 -4.64
N SER A 477 8.59 5.19 -5.75
CA SER A 477 9.38 4.57 -6.82
C SER A 477 10.55 5.46 -7.15
N ASN A 478 11.62 4.90 -7.70
CA ASN A 478 12.79 5.69 -8.11
C ASN A 478 12.47 6.69 -9.23
N THR A 479 11.51 6.33 -10.08
CA THR A 479 10.89 7.21 -11.08
C THR A 479 9.44 7.46 -10.72
N VAL A 480 9.01 8.71 -10.70
CA VAL A 480 7.62 9.10 -10.44
C VAL A 480 7.00 9.78 -11.65
N GLN A 481 5.74 9.49 -11.92
CA GLN A 481 4.94 10.20 -12.90
C GLN A 481 3.96 11.14 -12.20
N VAL A 482 4.09 12.44 -12.44
CA VAL A 482 3.20 13.48 -11.90
C VAL A 482 2.35 14.05 -13.02
N SER A 483 1.04 14.16 -12.80
CA SER A 483 0.08 14.62 -13.81
C SER A 483 -0.79 15.75 -13.26
N ASN A 484 -0.79 16.87 -13.93
CA ASN A 484 -1.74 17.94 -13.67
C ASN A 484 -3.03 17.70 -14.48
N ARG A 485 -4.10 17.30 -13.79
CA ARG A 485 -5.41 17.01 -14.42
C ARG A 485 -6.35 18.21 -14.40
N SER A 486 -5.91 19.34 -13.86
CA SER A 486 -6.71 20.57 -13.80
C SER A 486 -6.65 21.34 -15.11
N SER A 487 -7.50 22.36 -15.22
CA SER A 487 -7.54 23.29 -16.36
C SER A 487 -6.56 24.46 -16.24
N SER A 488 -5.79 24.54 -15.15
CA SER A 488 -4.82 25.61 -14.88
C SER A 488 -3.45 25.06 -14.54
N VAL A 489 -2.41 25.90 -14.57
CA VAL A 489 -1.08 25.54 -14.05
C VAL A 489 -1.17 25.25 -12.56
N LYS A 490 -0.54 24.18 -12.10
CA LYS A 490 -0.47 23.80 -10.70
C LYS A 490 0.98 23.67 -10.23
N GLN A 491 1.18 24.01 -8.94
CA GLN A 491 2.47 23.82 -8.26
C GLN A 491 2.46 22.46 -7.56
N PHE A 492 3.54 21.70 -7.77
CA PHE A 492 3.76 20.41 -7.16
C PHE A 492 5.06 20.45 -6.35
N SER A 493 5.01 19.93 -5.13
CA SER A 493 6.17 19.66 -4.31
C SER A 493 6.31 18.15 -4.19
N ILE A 494 7.36 17.58 -4.76
CA ILE A 494 7.58 16.13 -4.88
C ILE A 494 8.62 15.73 -3.85
N GLU A 495 8.30 14.74 -3.01
CA GLU A 495 9.21 14.23 -1.98
C GLU A 495 9.45 12.72 -2.17
N TRP A 496 10.70 12.30 -2.02
CA TRP A 496 11.09 10.92 -1.85
C TRP A 496 11.66 10.73 -0.44
N ASN A 497 11.02 9.91 0.37
CA ASN A 497 11.50 9.55 1.71
C ASN A 497 12.67 8.56 1.63
N GLN A 498 13.68 8.88 0.84
CA GLN A 498 14.86 8.08 0.62
C GLN A 498 16.08 8.80 1.19
N ARG A 499 16.85 8.11 2.02
CA ARG A 499 18.12 8.62 2.57
C ARG A 499 19.29 8.49 1.60
N SER A 500 19.02 8.23 0.32
CA SER A 500 20.03 8.17 -0.73
C SER A 500 20.29 9.56 -1.28
N HIS A 501 21.54 9.82 -1.68
CA HIS A 501 21.91 11.06 -2.37
C HIS A 501 22.03 10.77 -3.86
N PRO A 502 21.03 11.11 -4.70
CA PRO A 502 21.16 10.98 -6.14
C PRO A 502 22.18 12.00 -6.67
N GLU A 503 22.87 11.65 -7.73
CA GLU A 503 23.76 12.57 -8.44
C GLU A 503 22.95 13.67 -9.14
N GLN A 504 21.80 13.29 -9.69
CA GLN A 504 20.89 14.21 -10.38
C GLN A 504 19.45 13.69 -10.35
N VAL A 505 18.51 14.60 -10.59
CA VAL A 505 17.12 14.28 -10.90
C VAL A 505 16.86 14.66 -12.35
N LEU A 506 16.31 13.72 -13.14
CA LEU A 506 15.98 13.96 -14.55
C LEU A 506 14.48 14.09 -14.74
N GLN A 507 14.06 15.15 -15.43
CA GLN A 507 12.71 15.28 -15.97
C GLN A 507 12.66 14.64 -17.37
N ASP A 508 11.65 13.81 -17.62
CA ASP A 508 11.39 13.12 -18.89
C ASP A 508 12.63 12.40 -19.43
N GLU A 509 13.40 11.77 -18.51
CA GLU A 509 14.63 10.98 -18.75
C GLU A 509 15.82 11.78 -19.37
N ARG A 510 15.70 13.10 -19.55
CA ARG A 510 16.68 13.88 -20.31
C ARG A 510 17.12 15.18 -19.67
N GLN A 511 16.21 15.90 -19.04
CA GLN A 511 16.47 17.25 -18.55
C GLN A 511 16.82 17.23 -17.06
N PRO A 512 18.05 17.59 -16.68
CA PRO A 512 18.39 17.77 -15.27
C PRO A 512 17.55 18.89 -14.65
N VAL A 513 17.05 18.67 -13.44
CA VAL A 513 16.29 19.66 -12.68
C VAL A 513 16.91 19.87 -11.30
N THR A 514 16.73 21.06 -10.76
CA THR A 514 17.22 21.42 -9.42
C THR A 514 16.39 20.69 -8.37
N PHE A 515 17.07 20.15 -7.37
CA PHE A 515 16.45 19.47 -6.24
C PHE A 515 17.19 19.82 -4.93
N ALA A 516 16.54 19.65 -3.81
CA ALA A 516 17.15 19.69 -2.50
C ALA A 516 17.21 18.27 -1.91
N ALA A 517 18.28 17.96 -1.19
CA ALA A 517 18.41 16.72 -0.45
C ALA A 517 18.85 17.05 0.97
N ASP A 518 18.16 16.49 1.94
CA ASP A 518 18.49 16.61 3.36
C ASP A 518 18.55 15.23 4.02
N GLY A 519 18.77 15.17 5.34
CA GLY A 519 18.82 13.91 6.08
C GLY A 519 17.47 13.16 6.15
N MET A 520 16.38 13.77 5.66
CA MET A 520 15.02 13.21 5.69
C MET A 520 14.55 12.74 4.32
N GLY A 521 15.07 13.33 3.23
CA GLY A 521 14.64 12.93 1.89
C GLY A 521 15.17 13.82 0.77
N ILE A 522 14.56 13.68 -0.40
CA ILE A 522 14.85 14.42 -1.62
C ILE A 522 13.58 15.20 -1.97
N HIS A 523 13.72 16.50 -2.24
CA HIS A 523 12.62 17.41 -2.52
C HIS A 523 12.82 18.14 -3.85
N LEU A 524 11.76 18.24 -4.63
CA LEU A 524 11.72 18.89 -5.92
C LEU A 524 10.41 19.66 -6.08
N ASP A 525 10.49 20.94 -6.44
CA ASP A 525 9.32 21.75 -6.80
C ASP A 525 9.18 21.86 -8.30
N ALA A 526 7.97 21.69 -8.82
CA ALA A 526 7.69 21.73 -10.24
C ALA A 526 6.33 22.41 -10.54
N ALA A 527 6.31 23.28 -11.54
CA ALA A 527 5.09 23.84 -12.09
C ALA A 527 4.68 23.04 -13.34
N LEU A 528 3.50 22.44 -13.32
CA LEU A 528 2.99 21.67 -14.46
C LEU A 528 1.84 22.43 -15.15
N PRO A 529 1.92 22.61 -16.48
CA PRO A 529 0.81 23.15 -17.28
C PRO A 529 -0.48 22.31 -17.15
N ALA A 530 -1.61 22.92 -17.44
CA ALA A 530 -2.90 22.24 -17.50
C ALA A 530 -2.85 20.99 -18.40
N GLY A 531 -3.41 19.88 -17.94
CA GLY A 531 -3.50 18.62 -18.69
C GLY A 531 -2.17 17.94 -19.01
N SER A 532 -1.04 18.42 -18.46
CA SER A 532 0.27 17.86 -18.74
C SER A 532 0.68 16.79 -17.74
N SER A 533 1.62 15.93 -18.16
CA SER A 533 2.25 14.92 -17.30
C SER A 533 3.76 14.96 -17.49
N ARG A 534 4.51 14.76 -16.41
CA ARG A 534 5.97 14.69 -16.41
C ARG A 534 6.45 13.51 -15.58
N THR A 535 7.58 12.93 -15.98
CA THR A 535 8.29 11.95 -15.17
C THR A 535 9.52 12.59 -14.52
N PHE A 536 9.78 12.20 -13.27
CA PHE A 536 10.98 12.61 -12.55
C PHE A 536 11.70 11.37 -12.04
N SER A 537 12.97 11.21 -12.40
CA SER A 537 13.77 10.02 -12.09
C SER A 537 14.98 10.39 -11.26
N LEU A 538 15.20 9.69 -10.15
CA LEU A 538 16.44 9.78 -9.39
C LEU A 538 17.53 9.01 -10.13
N VAL A 539 18.68 9.64 -10.38
CA VAL A 539 19.85 9.01 -10.99
C VAL A 539 20.97 8.95 -9.97
N HIS A 540 21.43 7.73 -9.69
CA HIS A 540 22.50 7.48 -8.73
C HIS A 540 23.80 7.15 -9.46
N GLN A 541 24.92 7.63 -8.91
CA GLN A 541 26.22 7.24 -9.39
C GLN A 541 26.45 5.74 -9.15
N ASN A 542 26.82 5.03 -10.21
CA ASN A 542 27.23 3.64 -10.07
C ASN A 542 28.71 3.59 -9.65
N PRO A 543 29.02 3.14 -8.42
CA PRO A 543 30.40 3.08 -7.95
C PRO A 543 31.21 1.94 -8.58
N TYR A 544 30.55 1.03 -9.30
CA TYR A 544 31.18 -0.14 -9.89
C TYR A 544 31.59 0.17 -11.33
N SER A 545 32.88 0.43 -11.55
CA SER A 545 33.43 0.74 -12.89
C SER A 545 33.76 -0.51 -13.70
N GLU A 546 33.89 -1.66 -13.06
CA GLU A 546 34.29 -2.91 -13.72
C GLU A 546 33.18 -3.93 -13.71
N PHE A 547 32.99 -4.60 -14.86
CA PHE A 547 32.08 -5.73 -15.01
C PHE A 547 32.89 -7.01 -15.19
N GLY A 548 32.73 -7.94 -14.26
CA GLY A 548 33.41 -9.23 -14.28
C GLY A 548 32.89 -10.18 -15.37
N ASP A 549 33.68 -11.18 -15.74
CA ASP A 549 33.19 -12.31 -16.52
C ASP A 549 32.61 -13.38 -15.58
N LEU A 550 31.41 -13.87 -15.90
CA LEU A 550 30.75 -14.93 -15.11
C LEU A 550 31.45 -16.30 -15.18
N GLY A 551 32.49 -16.43 -16.01
CA GLY A 551 33.22 -17.66 -16.20
C GLY A 551 32.42 -18.75 -16.96
N LEU A 552 33.12 -19.64 -17.62
CA LEU A 552 32.51 -20.68 -18.47
C LEU A 552 31.62 -21.64 -17.66
N ARG A 553 32.07 -22.01 -16.44
CA ARG A 553 31.32 -22.93 -15.57
C ARG A 553 29.91 -22.43 -15.23
N ARG A 554 29.77 -21.15 -14.88
CA ARG A 554 28.48 -20.54 -14.57
C ARG A 554 27.61 -20.41 -15.81
N LYS A 555 28.18 -20.00 -16.94
CA LYS A 555 27.47 -19.92 -18.24
C LYS A 555 26.91 -21.28 -18.66
N THR A 556 27.70 -22.35 -18.52
CA THR A 556 27.28 -23.72 -18.81
C THR A 556 26.19 -24.20 -17.85
N LYS A 557 26.35 -23.96 -16.53
CA LYS A 557 25.35 -24.29 -15.51
C LYS A 557 24.01 -23.59 -15.80
N ALA A 558 24.03 -22.30 -16.13
CA ALA A 558 22.83 -21.54 -16.49
C ALA A 558 22.13 -22.12 -17.73
N TYR A 559 22.89 -22.42 -18.78
CA TYR A 559 22.36 -23.03 -20.01
C TYR A 559 21.68 -24.37 -19.74
N VAL A 560 22.38 -25.30 -19.06
CA VAL A 560 21.85 -26.62 -18.75
C VAL A 560 20.59 -26.52 -17.88
N ARG A 561 20.65 -25.70 -16.83
CA ARG A 561 19.50 -25.51 -15.93
C ARG A 561 18.27 -24.98 -16.67
N ARG A 562 18.43 -24.01 -17.58
CA ARG A 562 17.32 -23.48 -18.38
C ARG A 562 16.69 -24.54 -19.26
N ARG A 563 17.49 -25.40 -19.87
CA ARG A 563 16.98 -26.51 -20.69
C ARG A 563 16.22 -27.55 -19.86
N LEU A 564 16.77 -27.88 -18.67
CA LEU A 564 16.10 -28.82 -17.76
C LEU A 564 14.78 -28.23 -17.21
N SER A 565 14.74 -26.93 -16.88
CA SER A 565 13.48 -26.28 -16.47
C SER A 565 12.44 -26.33 -17.58
N GLU A 566 12.81 -26.07 -18.83
CA GLU A 566 11.87 -26.17 -19.97
C GLU A 566 11.33 -27.58 -20.17
N VAL A 567 12.18 -28.59 -20.05
CA VAL A 567 11.74 -29.98 -20.12
C VAL A 567 10.77 -30.29 -18.98
N ARG A 568 11.09 -29.84 -17.77
CA ARG A 568 10.18 -29.98 -16.63
C ARG A 568 8.83 -29.31 -16.92
N ASP A 569 8.83 -28.05 -17.33
CA ASP A 569 7.62 -27.23 -17.43
C ASP A 569 6.75 -27.62 -18.63
N ASN A 570 7.35 -27.96 -19.77
CA ASN A 570 6.60 -28.32 -20.99
C ASN A 570 6.18 -29.76 -21.09
N TYR A 571 6.90 -30.71 -20.44
CA TYR A 571 6.66 -32.14 -20.59
C TYR A 571 6.38 -32.85 -19.27
N LEU A 572 7.26 -32.69 -18.24
CA LEU A 572 7.12 -33.45 -16.99
C LEU A 572 5.93 -32.98 -16.16
N SER A 573 5.66 -31.67 -16.12
CA SER A 573 4.51 -31.09 -15.40
C SER A 573 3.16 -31.64 -15.92
N LYS A 574 3.09 -31.99 -17.18
CA LYS A 574 1.89 -32.58 -17.84
C LYS A 574 1.68 -34.06 -17.53
N THR A 575 2.65 -34.70 -16.87
CA THR A 575 2.61 -36.13 -16.55
C THR A 575 2.84 -36.31 -15.03
N PRO A 576 1.80 -36.24 -14.17
CA PRO A 576 1.93 -36.21 -12.72
C PRO A 576 2.77 -37.36 -12.13
N ARG A 577 2.66 -38.56 -12.68
CA ARG A 577 3.43 -39.74 -12.22
C ARG A 577 4.94 -39.57 -12.44
N VAL A 578 5.34 -39.02 -13.59
CA VAL A 578 6.74 -38.74 -13.93
C VAL A 578 7.29 -37.61 -13.09
N LEU A 579 6.49 -36.56 -12.85
CA LEU A 579 6.86 -35.44 -11.98
C LEU A 579 7.10 -35.91 -10.54
N ALA A 580 6.25 -36.76 -9.99
CA ALA A 580 6.41 -37.33 -8.64
C ALA A 580 7.71 -38.17 -8.55
N ALA A 581 8.01 -38.99 -9.55
CA ALA A 581 9.24 -39.76 -9.61
C ALA A 581 10.49 -38.86 -9.71
N ALA A 582 10.45 -37.80 -10.54
CA ALA A 582 11.53 -36.86 -10.69
C ALA A 582 11.80 -36.05 -9.39
N LYS A 583 10.75 -35.62 -8.69
CA LYS A 583 10.86 -34.93 -7.36
C LYS A 583 11.47 -35.88 -6.31
N LYS A 584 11.14 -37.16 -6.32
CA LYS A 584 11.72 -38.16 -5.42
C LYS A 584 13.22 -38.36 -5.69
N LEU A 585 13.60 -38.43 -6.99
CA LEU A 585 15.00 -38.56 -7.40
C LEU A 585 15.82 -37.28 -7.01
N GLN A 586 15.26 -36.10 -7.17
CA GLN A 586 15.91 -34.84 -6.80
C GLN A 586 16.16 -34.72 -5.29
N ARG A 587 15.28 -35.28 -4.45
CA ARG A 587 15.45 -35.32 -2.99
C ARG A 587 16.50 -36.31 -2.52
N SER A 588 16.81 -37.32 -3.34
CA SER A 588 17.80 -38.36 -3.04
C SER A 588 19.22 -38.05 -3.52
N LEU A 589 19.40 -36.96 -4.28
CA LEU A 589 20.73 -36.50 -4.71
C LEU A 589 21.32 -35.58 -3.63
N PRO A 590 22.56 -35.76 -3.16
CA PRO A 590 23.21 -34.90 -2.21
C PRO A 590 23.30 -33.46 -2.78
N ARG A 591 23.02 -32.46 -1.95
CA ARG A 591 23.04 -31.01 -2.28
C ARG A 591 24.46 -30.50 -2.48
#